data_7f3fc607eae64d1f8049f82c67ee2814
#
_entry.id   7f3fc607eae64d1f8049f82c67ee2814
#
_cell.length_a   1.000
_cell.length_b   1.000
_cell.length_c   1.000
_cell.angle_alpha   90.00
_cell.angle_beta   90.00
_cell.angle_gamma   90.00
#
_symmetry.space_group_name_H-M   'P 1'
#
loop_
_entity.id
_entity.type
_entity.pdbx_description
1 polymer ?
#
loop_
_entity_poly.entity_id
_entity_poly.type
_entity_poly.pdbx_seq_one_letter_code
_entity_poly.pdbx_strand_id
1 'polypeptide(L)' 'VYLTPSYLSRLFKQETGVTITDYLINVRIEQAKNLLRSRPDLKTYEVGEQVGYPDSAYFTKLFKRIVGMTPNEYRQIVR' A
#
# COMPACT_ATOMS: atom_id res chain seq x y z
N VAL A 1 -20.20 23.17 -7.29
CA VAL A 1 -20.85 21.90 -6.95
C VAL A 1 -20.12 21.24 -5.79
N TYR A 2 -20.87 20.88 -4.78
CA TYR A 2 -20.30 20.26 -3.61
C TYR A 2 -20.31 18.73 -3.79
N LEU A 3 -19.12 18.12 -3.77
CA LEU A 3 -18.99 16.68 -3.93
C LEU A 3 -18.72 16.04 -2.58
N THR A 4 -19.54 15.07 -2.21
CA THR A 4 -19.33 14.30 -0.98
C THR A 4 -18.33 13.18 -1.22
N PRO A 5 -17.64 12.68 -0.16
CA PRO A 5 -16.75 11.54 -0.31
C PRO A 5 -17.45 10.30 -0.91
N SER A 6 -18.70 10.05 -0.52
CA SER A 6 -19.47 8.93 -1.08
C SER A 6 -19.69 9.07 -2.57
N TYR A 7 -20.01 10.28 -3.02
CA TYR A 7 -20.20 10.53 -4.45
C TYR A 7 -18.89 10.31 -5.22
N LEU A 8 -17.79 10.85 -4.69
CA LEU A 8 -16.48 10.71 -5.33
C LEU A 8 -16.07 9.25 -5.41
N SER A 9 -16.33 8.46 -4.37
CA SER A 9 -16.01 7.04 -4.37
C SER A 9 -16.77 6.29 -5.45
N ARG A 10 -18.06 6.58 -5.61
CA ARG A 10 -18.86 5.94 -6.65
C ARG A 10 -18.42 6.34 -8.05
N LEU A 11 -18.14 7.61 -8.24
CA LEU A 11 -17.68 8.12 -9.53
C LEU A 11 -16.35 7.47 -9.90
N PHE A 12 -15.41 7.41 -8.95
CA PHE A 12 -14.10 6.82 -9.18
C PHE A 12 -14.23 5.35 -9.60
N LYS A 13 -15.09 4.59 -8.91
CA LYS A 13 -15.29 3.18 -9.25
C LYS A 13 -15.88 3.02 -10.65
N GLN A 14 -16.81 3.87 -11.03
CA GLN A 14 -17.40 3.83 -12.37
C GLN A 14 -16.37 4.06 -13.46
N GLU A 15 -15.45 5.01 -13.22
CA GLU A 15 -14.45 5.38 -14.24
C GLU A 15 -13.30 4.38 -14.31
N THR A 16 -12.87 3.82 -13.17
CA THR A 16 -11.66 3.02 -13.10
C THR A 16 -11.91 1.54 -12.81
N GLY A 17 -13.11 1.18 -12.32
CA GLY A 17 -13.43 -0.18 -11.93
C GLY A 17 -12.90 -0.58 -10.55
N VAL A 18 -12.24 0.34 -9.83
CA VAL A 18 -11.74 0.09 -8.47
C VAL A 18 -12.25 1.16 -7.52
N THR A 19 -12.31 0.83 -6.23
CA THR A 19 -12.70 1.82 -5.23
C THR A 19 -11.51 2.74 -4.91
N ILE A 20 -11.81 3.94 -4.38
CA ILE A 20 -10.76 4.86 -3.93
C ILE A 20 -9.91 4.19 -2.85
N THR A 21 -10.54 3.46 -1.94
CA THR A 21 -9.81 2.75 -0.88
C THR A 21 -8.83 1.75 -1.47
N ASP A 22 -9.28 0.93 -2.42
CA ASP A 22 -8.41 -0.05 -3.07
C ASP A 22 -7.29 0.63 -3.84
N TYR A 23 -7.59 1.74 -4.50
CA TYR A 23 -6.56 2.51 -5.20
C TYR A 23 -5.50 3.03 -4.24
N LEU A 24 -5.91 3.59 -3.09
CA LEU A 24 -4.96 4.08 -2.09
C LEU A 24 -4.10 2.96 -1.52
N ILE A 25 -4.71 1.80 -1.27
CA ILE A 25 -3.96 0.64 -0.78
C ILE A 25 -2.89 0.26 -1.81
N ASN A 26 -3.24 0.19 -3.08
CA ASN A 26 -2.28 -0.17 -4.12
C ASN A 26 -1.15 0.86 -4.23
N VAL A 27 -1.46 2.16 -4.15
CA VAL A 27 -0.45 3.21 -4.18
C VAL A 27 0.51 3.07 -3.00
N ARG A 28 -0.03 2.86 -1.80
CA ARG A 28 0.79 2.71 -0.60
C ARG A 28 1.68 1.49 -0.67
N ILE A 29 1.16 0.37 -1.18
CA ILE A 29 1.94 -0.86 -1.32
C ILE A 29 3.05 -0.66 -2.36
N GLU A 30 2.78 0.03 -3.46
CA GLU A 30 3.82 0.35 -4.44
C GLU A 30 4.91 1.22 -3.84
N GLN A 31 4.54 2.20 -3.02
CA GLN A 31 5.52 3.02 -2.30
C GLN A 31 6.35 2.17 -1.34
N ALA A 32 5.71 1.23 -0.63
CA ALA A 32 6.42 0.31 0.26
C ALA A 32 7.43 -0.53 -0.52
N LYS A 33 7.04 -1.05 -1.67
CA LYS A 33 7.95 -1.82 -2.53
C LYS A 33 9.16 -0.99 -2.93
N ASN A 34 8.94 0.27 -3.31
CA ASN A 34 10.04 1.17 -3.66
C ASN A 34 10.98 1.42 -2.49
N LEU A 35 10.44 1.64 -1.28
CA LEU A 35 11.26 1.83 -0.10
C LEU A 35 12.05 0.58 0.28
N LEU A 36 11.43 -0.58 0.19
CA LEU A 36 12.12 -1.85 0.46
C LEU A 36 13.29 -2.05 -0.50
N ARG A 37 13.16 -1.60 -1.72
CA ARG A 37 14.17 -1.72 -2.75
C ARG A 37 15.29 -0.67 -2.59
N SER A 38 14.91 0.59 -2.34
CA SER A 38 15.84 1.72 -2.36
C SER A 38 16.41 2.09 -1.01
N ARG A 39 15.78 1.65 0.08
CA ARG A 39 16.19 2.01 1.43
C ARG A 39 16.42 0.75 2.29
N PRO A 40 17.52 0.04 2.06
CA PRO A 40 17.82 -1.17 2.85
C PRO A 40 18.08 -0.90 4.32
N ASP A 41 18.32 0.36 4.68
CA ASP A 41 18.50 0.79 6.06
C ASP A 41 17.21 0.83 6.86
N LEU A 42 16.04 0.89 6.18
CA LEU A 42 14.76 0.94 6.86
C LEU A 42 14.29 -0.47 7.23
N LYS A 43 13.83 -0.60 8.47
CA LYS A 43 13.20 -1.84 8.90
C LYS A 43 11.80 -1.93 8.34
N THR A 44 11.27 -3.15 8.26
CA THR A 44 9.94 -3.39 7.69
C THR A 44 8.87 -2.55 8.35
N TYR A 45 8.88 -2.44 9.70
CA TYR A 45 7.87 -1.64 10.39
C TYR A 45 8.00 -0.15 10.07
N GLU A 46 9.23 0.31 9.83
CA GLU A 46 9.47 1.71 9.46
C GLU A 46 8.89 2.01 8.07
N VAL A 47 9.04 1.07 7.15
CA VAL A 47 8.44 1.19 5.82
C VAL A 47 6.92 1.29 5.93
N GLY A 48 6.31 0.42 6.74
CA GLY A 48 4.87 0.46 6.96
C GLY A 48 4.40 1.81 7.50
N GLU A 49 5.12 2.35 8.49
CA GLU A 49 4.80 3.65 9.05
C GLU A 49 4.86 4.77 8.01
N GLN A 50 5.90 4.76 7.19
CA GLN A 50 6.08 5.81 6.17
C GLN A 50 5.01 5.80 5.11
N VAL A 51 4.45 4.63 4.79
CA VAL A 51 3.39 4.54 3.78
C VAL A 51 1.98 4.60 4.39
N GLY A 52 1.88 4.86 5.69
CA GLY A 52 0.58 5.11 6.33
C GLY A 52 -0.01 3.92 7.08
N TYR A 53 0.79 2.90 7.39
CA TYR A 53 0.35 1.72 8.14
C TYR A 53 1.19 1.55 9.40
N PRO A 54 0.82 2.24 10.50
CA PRO A 54 1.60 2.18 11.74
C PRO A 54 1.55 0.81 12.44
N ASP A 55 0.50 0.01 12.19
CA ASP A 55 0.41 -1.34 12.73
C ASP A 55 1.19 -2.29 11.82
N SER A 56 2.35 -2.74 12.30
CA SER A 56 3.25 -3.56 11.49
C SER A 56 2.64 -4.93 11.15
N ALA A 57 1.84 -5.50 12.05
CA ALA A 57 1.18 -6.78 11.78
C ALA A 57 0.17 -6.64 10.64
N TYR A 58 -0.62 -5.56 10.68
CA TYR A 58 -1.58 -5.28 9.62
C TYR A 58 -0.87 -5.01 8.29
N PHE A 59 0.19 -4.20 8.32
CA PHE A 59 0.96 -3.91 7.11
C PHE A 59 1.51 -5.19 6.48
N THR A 60 2.09 -6.06 7.29
CA THR A 60 2.66 -7.31 6.80
C THR A 60 1.60 -8.19 6.15
N LYS A 61 0.44 -8.32 6.78
CA LYS A 61 -0.66 -9.12 6.23
C LYS A 61 -1.17 -8.53 4.92
N LEU A 62 -1.34 -7.21 4.89
CA LEU A 62 -1.84 -6.52 3.70
C LEU A 62 -0.86 -6.63 2.54
N PHE A 63 0.43 -6.43 2.82
CA PHE A 63 1.49 -6.55 1.81
C PHE A 63 1.50 -7.97 1.22
N LYS A 64 1.47 -8.98 2.09
CA LYS A 64 1.47 -10.38 1.65
C LYS A 64 0.25 -10.70 0.81
N ARG A 65 -0.91 -10.18 1.18
CA ARG A 65 -2.15 -10.40 0.44
C ARG A 65 -2.08 -9.83 -0.98
N ILE A 66 -1.48 -8.66 -1.12
CA ILE A 66 -1.46 -7.95 -2.41
C ILE A 66 -0.27 -8.40 -3.26
N VAL A 67 0.89 -8.53 -2.67
CA VAL A 67 2.13 -8.81 -3.40
C VAL A 67 2.37 -10.32 -3.53
N GLY A 68 1.83 -11.12 -2.62
CA GLY A 68 2.02 -12.57 -2.62
C GLY A 68 3.16 -13.04 -1.75
N MET A 69 3.87 -12.14 -1.11
CA MET A 69 4.96 -12.48 -0.20
C MET A 69 5.09 -11.40 0.87
N THR A 70 5.76 -11.73 1.97
CA THR A 70 5.97 -10.76 3.05
C THR A 70 6.96 -9.67 2.61
N PRO A 71 6.94 -8.50 3.27
CA PRO A 71 7.93 -7.46 2.95
C PRO A 71 9.37 -7.95 3.08
N ASN A 72 9.66 -8.79 4.07
CA ASN A 72 11.02 -9.31 4.23
C ASN A 72 11.39 -10.23 3.09
N GLU A 73 10.48 -11.10 2.65
CA GLU A 73 10.71 -11.97 1.50
C GLU A 73 10.93 -11.14 0.23
N TYR A 74 10.12 -10.12 0.04
CA TYR A 74 10.24 -9.23 -1.11
C TYR A 74 11.62 -8.55 -1.14
N ARG A 75 12.06 -8.05 0.02
CA ARG A 75 13.37 -7.39 0.13
C ARG A 75 14.51 -8.32 -0.27
N GLN A 76 14.41 -9.59 0.08
CA GLN A 76 15.42 -10.57 -0.27
C GLN A 76 15.54 -10.76 -1.79
N ILE A 77 14.41 -10.70 -2.47
CA ILE A 77 14.36 -10.91 -3.93
C ILE A 77 14.90 -9.72 -4.71
N VAL A 78 14.60 -8.49 -4.24
CA VAL A 78 14.93 -7.26 -4.98
C VAL A 78 16.27 -6.64 -4.59
N ARG A 79 17.02 -7.29 -3.76
CA ARG A 79 18.37 -6.82 -3.40
C ARG A 79 19.28 -6.74 -4.60
#